data_523932e8313162da7d6d1e2db0d448bb
#
_entry.id   523932e8313162da7d6d1e2db0d448bb
#
_cell.length_a   1.000
_cell.length_b   1.000
_cell.length_c   1.000
_cell.angle_alpha   90.00
_cell.angle_beta   90.00
_cell.angle_gamma   90.00
#
_symmetry.space_group_name_H-M   'P 1'
#
loop_
_entity.id
_entity.type
_entity.pdbx_description
1 polymer ?
#
loop_
_entity_poly.entity_id
_entity_poly.type
_entity_poly.pdbx_seq_one_letter_code
_entity_poly.pdbx_strand_id
1 'polypeptide(L)'
;MRQLFPLAADSPDLPSLYSYPASSWLRANMVSSVDGAATLGGVTKALSSETDRQVFALLRTLSDVIVVGAATAREEHYNPVRPRELWRHLREGRPPTPPIAVVSGRLDLDPRNPLITAAPADARTIIITTAQAPPDRRAELATRADVIMAGEETVDLKAAVSALADRGHQRMLAEGGPHLLAQLVAAGLMDELCLTIGPLMAGPDASRIVAGAPMAQSRPLTLAHVLEDDGFLLCRYMTKPL
;
A
#
# COMPACT_ATOMS: atom_id res chain seq x y z
N MET A 1 -14.05 -11.04 15.20
CA MET A 1 -13.68 -9.61 15.07
C MET A 1 -14.82 -8.73 15.53
N ARG A 2 -14.54 -7.70 16.29
CA ARG A 2 -15.51 -6.72 16.80
C ARG A 2 -14.98 -5.30 16.60
N GLN A 3 -15.89 -4.35 16.42
CA GLN A 3 -15.57 -2.93 16.41
C GLN A 3 -15.60 -2.41 17.85
N LEU A 4 -14.54 -1.65 18.21
CA LEU A 4 -14.42 -1.03 19.53
C LEU A 4 -14.74 0.47 19.49
N PHE A 5 -14.48 1.13 18.36
CA PHE A 5 -14.66 2.57 18.16
C PHE A 5 -15.18 2.84 16.73
N PRO A 6 -16.04 3.86 16.48
CA PRO A 6 -16.62 4.82 17.42
C PRO A 6 -17.72 4.23 18.31
N LEU A 7 -18.42 3.21 17.86
CA LEU A 7 -19.43 2.49 18.60
C LEU A 7 -19.12 1.00 18.57
N ALA A 8 -19.29 0.32 19.69
CA ALA A 8 -19.11 -1.11 19.78
C ALA A 8 -20.11 -1.86 18.91
N ALA A 9 -19.63 -2.80 18.11
CA ALA A 9 -20.45 -3.66 17.26
C ALA A 9 -19.79 -5.00 17.05
N ASP A 10 -20.57 -6.08 17.11
CA ASP A 10 -20.13 -7.41 16.73
C ASP A 10 -20.31 -7.60 15.20
N SER A 11 -19.36 -8.30 14.58
CA SER A 11 -19.40 -8.65 13.14
C SER A 11 -19.62 -7.43 12.22
N PRO A 12 -18.74 -6.42 12.26
CA PRO A 12 -18.89 -5.21 11.47
C PRO A 12 -18.83 -5.49 9.96
N ASP A 13 -19.55 -4.70 9.16
CA ASP A 13 -19.50 -4.74 7.70
C ASP A 13 -18.19 -4.10 7.20
N LEU A 14 -17.18 -4.94 6.97
CA LEU A 14 -15.85 -4.50 6.57
C LEU A 14 -15.84 -3.71 5.25
N PRO A 15 -16.54 -4.14 4.15
CA PRO A 15 -16.59 -3.35 2.94
C PRO A 15 -17.05 -1.93 3.15
N SER A 16 -18.09 -1.71 3.95
CA SER A 16 -18.57 -0.36 4.27
C SER A 16 -17.59 0.43 5.13
N LEU A 17 -16.98 -0.20 6.15
CA LEU A 17 -16.00 0.45 7.01
C LEU A 17 -14.75 0.92 6.27
N TYR A 18 -14.34 0.20 5.22
CA TYR A 18 -13.15 0.51 4.41
C TYR A 18 -13.49 1.09 3.03
N SER A 19 -14.73 1.53 2.80
CA SER A 19 -15.11 2.18 1.53
C SER A 19 -14.24 3.41 1.26
N TYR A 20 -13.95 3.67 -0.03
CA TYR A 20 -13.27 4.88 -0.47
C TYR A 20 -14.28 6.01 -0.69
N PRO A 21 -13.89 7.28 -0.47
CA PRO A 21 -14.69 8.43 -0.90
C PRO A 21 -14.74 8.51 -2.44
N ALA A 22 -15.59 9.40 -2.96
CA ALA A 22 -15.72 9.61 -4.41
C ALA A 22 -14.52 10.35 -5.04
N SER A 23 -13.75 11.09 -4.23
CA SER A 23 -12.55 11.80 -4.69
C SER A 23 -11.35 10.87 -4.79
N SER A 24 -10.28 11.32 -5.49
CA SER A 24 -9.00 10.65 -5.45
C SER A 24 -8.50 10.52 -4.02
N TRP A 25 -8.02 9.32 -3.65
CA TRP A 25 -7.70 8.98 -2.27
C TRP A 25 -6.53 8.02 -2.19
N LEU A 26 -5.54 8.38 -1.38
CA LEU A 26 -4.38 7.53 -1.12
C LEU A 26 -4.42 7.00 0.32
N ARG A 27 -4.73 5.72 0.43
CA ARG A 27 -4.69 4.94 1.67
C ARG A 27 -3.34 4.27 1.81
N ALA A 28 -2.73 4.31 2.98
CA ALA A 28 -1.60 3.46 3.34
C ALA A 28 -2.08 2.30 4.22
N ASN A 29 -1.50 1.12 4.04
CA ASN A 29 -1.72 -0.04 4.92
C ASN A 29 -0.39 -0.56 5.45
N MET A 30 -0.28 -0.66 6.77
CA MET A 30 0.91 -1.11 7.47
C MET A 30 0.55 -2.05 8.62
N VAL A 31 1.51 -2.84 9.04
CA VAL A 31 1.45 -3.66 10.26
C VAL A 31 2.62 -3.32 11.16
N SER A 32 2.41 -3.33 12.46
CA SER A 32 3.48 -3.16 13.45
C SER A 32 3.26 -4.03 14.69
N SER A 33 4.32 -4.25 15.45
CA SER A 33 4.24 -4.70 16.83
C SER A 33 3.75 -3.58 17.77
N VAL A 34 3.42 -3.90 19.02
CA VAL A 34 3.03 -2.91 20.03
C VAL A 34 4.14 -1.88 20.29
N ASP A 35 5.41 -2.28 20.21
CA ASP A 35 6.57 -1.40 20.37
C ASP A 35 7.00 -0.69 19.07
N GLY A 36 6.19 -0.82 17.98
CA GLY A 36 6.31 -0.04 16.74
C GLY A 36 7.26 -0.62 15.68
N ALA A 37 7.67 -1.87 15.81
CA ALA A 37 8.48 -2.55 14.80
C ALA A 37 7.65 -2.89 13.56
N ALA A 38 8.15 -2.59 12.37
CA ALA A 38 7.53 -2.92 11.07
C ALA A 38 7.85 -4.32 10.58
N THR A 39 8.87 -4.98 11.15
CA THR A 39 9.27 -6.35 10.79
C THR A 39 9.75 -7.09 12.03
N LEU A 40 9.69 -8.41 11.98
CA LEU A 40 10.35 -9.30 12.95
C LEU A 40 11.22 -10.29 12.17
N GLY A 41 12.54 -10.27 12.43
CA GLY A 41 13.49 -11.04 11.64
C GLY A 41 13.53 -10.67 10.15
N GLY A 42 13.26 -9.42 9.83
CA GLY A 42 13.26 -8.90 8.46
C GLY A 42 11.98 -9.16 7.65
N VAL A 43 10.95 -9.77 8.24
CA VAL A 43 9.68 -10.08 7.55
C VAL A 43 8.47 -9.53 8.30
N THR A 44 7.43 -9.15 7.55
CA THR A 44 6.17 -8.63 8.10
C THR A 44 5.23 -9.73 8.57
N LYS A 45 5.35 -10.94 8.00
CA LYS A 45 4.43 -12.06 8.22
C LYS A 45 4.23 -12.42 9.70
N ALA A 46 5.28 -12.30 10.52
CA ALA A 46 5.23 -12.63 11.95
C ALA A 46 4.41 -11.62 12.78
N LEU A 47 4.17 -10.41 12.23
CA LEU A 47 3.36 -9.35 12.86
C LEU A 47 1.87 -9.42 12.48
N SER A 48 1.50 -10.28 11.51
CA SER A 48 0.18 -10.35 10.91
C SER A 48 -0.64 -11.54 11.44
N SER A 49 -1.96 -11.40 11.48
CA SER A 49 -2.93 -12.45 11.81
C SER A 49 -3.71 -12.92 10.58
N GLU A 50 -4.57 -13.92 10.73
CA GLU A 50 -5.53 -14.30 9.68
C GLU A 50 -6.49 -13.16 9.37
N THR A 51 -6.99 -12.49 10.38
CA THR A 51 -7.89 -11.34 10.26
C THR A 51 -7.21 -10.16 9.57
N ASP A 52 -5.94 -9.85 9.92
CA ASP A 52 -5.16 -8.83 9.22
C ASP A 52 -5.02 -9.17 7.72
N ARG A 53 -4.72 -10.43 7.39
CA ARG A 53 -4.65 -10.90 5.98
C ARG A 53 -5.99 -10.78 5.25
N GLN A 54 -7.12 -11.00 5.94
CA GLN A 54 -8.45 -10.79 5.36
C GLN A 54 -8.68 -9.31 5.06
N VAL A 55 -8.43 -8.43 6.03
CA VAL A 55 -8.56 -6.97 5.82
C VAL A 55 -7.61 -6.50 4.72
N PHE A 56 -6.36 -6.93 4.72
CA PHE A 56 -5.40 -6.63 3.66
C PHE A 56 -5.91 -7.02 2.27
N ALA A 57 -6.46 -8.23 2.13
CA ALA A 57 -7.05 -8.69 0.87
C ALA A 57 -8.28 -7.87 0.47
N LEU A 58 -9.11 -7.43 1.43
CA LEU A 58 -10.22 -6.53 1.18
C LEU A 58 -9.74 -5.16 0.70
N LEU A 59 -8.74 -4.56 1.35
CA LEU A 59 -8.18 -3.26 0.95
C LEU A 59 -7.65 -3.31 -0.49
N ARG A 60 -6.96 -4.39 -0.88
CA ARG A 60 -6.55 -4.63 -2.27
C ARG A 60 -7.75 -4.74 -3.22
N THR A 61 -8.80 -5.43 -2.80
CA THR A 61 -10.04 -5.57 -3.61
C THR A 61 -10.72 -4.22 -3.83
N LEU A 62 -10.72 -3.34 -2.84
CA LEU A 62 -11.36 -2.03 -2.93
C LEU A 62 -10.55 -1.02 -3.76
N SER A 63 -9.24 -1.20 -3.88
CA SER A 63 -8.36 -0.25 -4.59
C SER A 63 -8.44 -0.37 -6.12
N ASP A 64 -8.05 0.70 -6.82
CA ASP A 64 -7.86 0.71 -8.27
C ASP A 64 -6.41 0.40 -8.64
N VAL A 65 -5.45 0.72 -7.76
CA VAL A 65 -4.03 0.44 -7.92
C VAL A 65 -3.37 0.25 -6.55
N ILE A 66 -2.38 -0.63 -6.49
CA ILE A 66 -1.51 -0.83 -5.33
C ILE A 66 -0.18 -0.14 -5.62
N VAL A 67 0.33 0.66 -4.67
CA VAL A 67 1.60 1.38 -4.80
C VAL A 67 2.59 0.81 -3.80
N VAL A 68 3.76 0.36 -4.26
CA VAL A 68 4.79 -0.26 -3.42
C VAL A 68 6.19 0.17 -3.84
N GLY A 69 7.10 0.29 -2.89
CA GLY A 69 8.52 0.52 -3.18
C GLY A 69 9.22 -0.72 -3.74
N ALA A 70 10.16 -0.53 -4.68
CA ALA A 70 10.87 -1.63 -5.33
C ALA A 70 11.61 -2.56 -4.36
N ALA A 71 12.20 -2.03 -3.27
CA ALA A 71 12.85 -2.85 -2.24
C ALA A 71 11.84 -3.81 -1.60
N THR A 72 10.72 -3.28 -1.11
CA THR A 72 9.65 -4.09 -0.50
C THR A 72 9.06 -5.10 -1.48
N ALA A 73 8.84 -4.72 -2.74
CA ALA A 73 8.34 -5.64 -3.75
C ALA A 73 9.28 -6.84 -3.98
N ARG A 74 10.61 -6.64 -3.86
CA ARG A 74 11.62 -7.72 -3.93
C ARG A 74 11.67 -8.55 -2.65
N GLU A 75 11.77 -7.90 -1.49
CA GLU A 75 11.96 -8.56 -0.18
C GLU A 75 10.75 -9.40 0.21
N GLU A 76 9.54 -8.89 -0.03
CA GLU A 76 8.29 -9.59 0.25
C GLU A 76 7.79 -10.46 -0.93
N HIS A 77 8.62 -10.62 -1.98
CA HIS A 77 8.32 -11.47 -3.15
C HIS A 77 6.94 -11.18 -3.77
N TYR A 78 6.67 -9.92 -4.09
CA TYR A 78 5.40 -9.53 -4.67
C TYR A 78 5.08 -10.27 -5.96
N ASN A 79 3.84 -10.68 -6.08
CA ASN A 79 3.24 -11.31 -7.26
C ASN A 79 1.97 -10.54 -7.64
N PRO A 80 1.46 -10.70 -8.87
CA PRO A 80 0.17 -10.13 -9.25
C PRO A 80 -0.93 -10.52 -8.25
N VAL A 81 -1.84 -9.61 -8.00
CA VAL A 81 -2.95 -9.85 -7.08
C VAL A 81 -3.83 -10.99 -7.58
N ARG A 82 -4.21 -11.88 -6.68
CA ARG A 82 -5.16 -12.95 -7.00
C ARG A 82 -6.58 -12.51 -6.68
N PRO A 83 -7.56 -12.74 -7.57
CA PRO A 83 -8.96 -12.44 -7.31
C PRO A 83 -9.44 -13.15 -6.04
N ARG A 84 -10.33 -12.50 -5.30
CA ARG A 84 -11.00 -13.09 -4.13
C ARG A 84 -12.46 -13.26 -4.43
N GLU A 85 -12.93 -14.50 -4.53
CA GLU A 85 -14.31 -14.80 -4.88
C GLU A 85 -15.32 -14.18 -3.91
N LEU A 86 -14.99 -14.18 -2.60
CA LEU A 86 -15.81 -13.56 -1.55
C LEU A 86 -16.17 -12.09 -1.86
N TRP A 87 -15.27 -11.33 -2.50
CA TRP A 87 -15.43 -9.90 -2.75
C TRP A 87 -15.46 -9.54 -4.24
N ARG A 88 -15.70 -10.51 -5.10
CA ARG A 88 -15.75 -10.29 -6.55
C ARG A 88 -16.76 -9.22 -6.94
N HIS A 89 -17.91 -9.19 -6.28
CA HIS A 89 -18.98 -8.21 -6.51
C HIS A 89 -18.52 -6.75 -6.24
N LEU A 90 -17.53 -6.54 -5.35
CA LEU A 90 -16.99 -5.22 -5.07
C LEU A 90 -16.13 -4.65 -6.23
N ARG A 91 -15.86 -5.47 -7.24
CA ARG A 91 -15.09 -5.06 -8.42
C ARG A 91 -15.91 -5.01 -9.72
N GLU A 92 -17.21 -5.06 -9.62
CA GLU A 92 -18.07 -4.91 -10.80
C GLU A 92 -17.72 -3.63 -11.59
N GLY A 93 -17.58 -3.76 -12.92
CA GLY A 93 -17.16 -2.66 -13.80
C GLY A 93 -15.65 -2.31 -13.77
N ARG A 94 -14.83 -3.09 -13.04
CA ARG A 94 -13.37 -2.92 -12.96
C ARG A 94 -12.65 -4.24 -13.29
N PRO A 95 -11.34 -4.21 -13.63
CA PRO A 95 -10.55 -5.44 -13.72
C PRO A 95 -10.69 -6.31 -12.47
N PRO A 96 -10.63 -7.64 -12.57
CA PRO A 96 -10.79 -8.55 -11.44
C PRO A 96 -9.80 -8.30 -10.29
N THR A 97 -8.64 -7.75 -10.61
CA THR A 97 -7.59 -7.36 -9.66
C THR A 97 -7.01 -6.00 -10.00
N PRO A 98 -6.54 -5.22 -9.00
CA PRO A 98 -5.81 -3.99 -9.28
C PRO A 98 -4.41 -4.30 -9.82
N PRO A 99 -3.85 -3.46 -10.72
CA PRO A 99 -2.43 -3.48 -11.04
C PRO A 99 -1.59 -3.09 -9.83
N ILE A 100 -0.32 -3.50 -9.84
CA ILE A 100 0.67 -3.09 -8.84
C ILE A 100 1.60 -2.06 -9.50
N ALA A 101 1.68 -0.87 -8.90
CA ALA A 101 2.58 0.21 -9.28
C ALA A 101 3.83 0.16 -8.39
N VAL A 102 4.98 -0.15 -8.99
CA VAL A 102 6.27 -0.24 -8.29
C VAL A 102 7.05 1.06 -8.47
N VAL A 103 7.36 1.71 -7.35
CA VAL A 103 8.18 2.93 -7.34
C VAL A 103 9.66 2.54 -7.31
N SER A 104 10.39 2.87 -8.41
CA SER A 104 11.79 2.49 -8.60
C SER A 104 12.57 3.55 -9.38
N GLY A 105 13.28 4.43 -8.70
CA GLY A 105 14.09 5.47 -9.37
C GLY A 105 15.23 4.90 -10.22
N ARG A 106 15.83 3.76 -9.82
CA ARG A 106 16.98 3.14 -10.52
C ARG A 106 16.62 1.97 -11.43
N LEU A 107 15.35 1.56 -11.46
CA LEU A 107 14.88 0.38 -12.20
C LEU A 107 15.62 -0.93 -11.83
N ASP A 108 15.97 -1.05 -10.55
CA ASP A 108 16.57 -2.29 -10.00
C ASP A 108 15.46 -3.34 -9.80
N LEU A 109 14.93 -3.82 -10.93
CA LEU A 109 13.85 -4.80 -11.04
C LEU A 109 14.23 -5.83 -12.10
N ASP A 110 14.10 -7.13 -11.80
CA ASP A 110 14.28 -8.17 -12.82
C ASP A 110 13.05 -8.18 -13.75
N PRO A 111 13.21 -7.93 -15.07
CA PRO A 111 12.10 -7.96 -16.03
C PRO A 111 11.46 -9.35 -16.16
N ARG A 112 12.12 -10.40 -15.66
CA ARG A 112 11.60 -11.78 -15.62
C ARG A 112 10.84 -12.08 -14.33
N ASN A 113 10.79 -11.13 -13.37
CA ASN A 113 10.08 -11.34 -12.12
C ASN A 113 8.60 -11.65 -12.40
N PRO A 114 7.99 -12.64 -11.72
CA PRO A 114 6.57 -12.96 -11.87
C PRO A 114 5.61 -11.78 -11.71
N LEU A 115 5.97 -10.81 -10.85
CA LEU A 115 5.21 -9.56 -10.72
C LEU A 115 4.98 -8.88 -12.08
N ILE A 116 5.95 -8.95 -13.00
CA ILE A 116 5.90 -8.35 -14.32
C ILE A 116 5.37 -9.34 -15.36
N THR A 117 5.91 -10.58 -15.36
CA THR A 117 5.65 -11.54 -16.44
C THR A 117 4.33 -12.27 -16.32
N ALA A 118 3.77 -12.38 -15.10
CA ALA A 118 2.50 -13.04 -14.83
C ALA A 118 1.35 -12.06 -14.56
N ALA A 119 1.58 -10.74 -14.72
CA ALA A 119 0.52 -9.74 -14.57
C ALA A 119 -0.55 -9.92 -15.65
N PRO A 120 -1.84 -9.90 -15.30
CA PRO A 120 -2.94 -9.98 -16.28
C PRO A 120 -2.87 -8.80 -17.25
N ALA A 121 -3.35 -8.98 -18.47
CA ALA A 121 -3.33 -7.96 -19.50
C ALA A 121 -4.15 -6.71 -19.14
N ASP A 122 -5.21 -6.88 -18.37
CA ASP A 122 -6.10 -5.83 -17.86
C ASP A 122 -5.65 -5.24 -16.50
N ALA A 123 -4.55 -5.77 -15.92
CA ALA A 123 -3.94 -5.29 -14.69
C ALA A 123 -2.39 -5.39 -14.77
N ARG A 124 -1.82 -4.90 -15.87
CA ARG A 124 -0.36 -4.88 -16.10
C ARG A 124 0.34 -4.15 -14.98
N THR A 125 1.52 -4.66 -14.59
CA THR A 125 2.37 -3.96 -13.61
C THR A 125 2.72 -2.57 -14.14
N ILE A 126 2.61 -1.57 -13.28
CA ILE A 126 3.02 -0.19 -13.55
C ILE A 126 4.39 0.03 -12.88
N ILE A 127 5.32 0.65 -13.59
CA ILE A 127 6.63 1.01 -13.06
C ILE A 127 6.74 2.52 -13.06
N ILE A 128 6.89 3.10 -11.86
CA ILE A 128 7.05 4.55 -11.69
C ILE A 128 8.54 4.83 -11.49
N THR A 129 9.11 5.63 -12.38
CA THR A 129 10.56 5.90 -12.42
C THR A 129 10.87 7.34 -12.78
N THR A 130 12.14 7.66 -12.93
CA THR A 130 12.66 9.01 -13.25
C THR A 130 13.05 9.12 -14.73
N ALA A 131 13.20 10.35 -15.21
CA ALA A 131 13.69 10.61 -16.57
C ALA A 131 15.15 10.15 -16.74
N GLN A 132 15.98 10.27 -15.69
CA GLN A 132 17.38 9.81 -15.68
C GLN A 132 17.58 8.33 -15.45
N ALA A 133 16.51 7.56 -15.22
CA ALA A 133 16.64 6.11 -15.15
C ALA A 133 17.22 5.52 -16.45
N PRO A 134 18.07 4.46 -16.38
CA PRO A 134 18.76 3.93 -17.57
C PRO A 134 17.81 3.66 -18.73
N PRO A 135 18.01 4.27 -19.93
CA PRO A 135 17.09 4.18 -21.06
C PRO A 135 16.85 2.73 -21.52
N ASP A 136 17.93 1.92 -21.57
CA ASP A 136 17.84 0.53 -22.00
C ASP A 136 16.98 -0.30 -21.03
N ARG A 137 17.16 -0.11 -19.73
CA ARG A 137 16.33 -0.78 -18.70
C ARG A 137 14.87 -0.35 -18.78
N ARG A 138 14.63 0.93 -19.05
CA ARG A 138 13.30 1.48 -19.23
C ARG A 138 12.61 0.88 -20.47
N ALA A 139 13.34 0.80 -21.60
CA ALA A 139 12.84 0.20 -22.84
C ALA A 139 12.54 -1.30 -22.65
N GLU A 140 13.44 -2.04 -21.99
CA GLU A 140 13.25 -3.47 -21.67
C GLU A 140 11.98 -3.70 -20.84
N LEU A 141 11.80 -2.95 -19.76
CA LEU A 141 10.64 -3.08 -18.87
C LEU A 141 9.33 -2.67 -19.57
N ALA A 142 9.37 -1.65 -20.43
CA ALA A 142 8.20 -1.17 -21.18
C ALA A 142 7.60 -2.23 -22.14
N THR A 143 8.34 -3.27 -22.50
CA THR A 143 7.82 -4.38 -23.30
C THR A 143 6.74 -5.19 -22.56
N ARG A 144 6.76 -5.18 -21.22
CA ARG A 144 5.91 -6.05 -20.38
C ARG A 144 5.15 -5.31 -19.27
N ALA A 145 5.54 -4.10 -18.95
CA ALA A 145 4.94 -3.26 -17.93
C ALA A 145 4.60 -1.88 -18.49
N ASP A 146 3.72 -1.15 -17.82
CA ASP A 146 3.43 0.22 -18.14
C ASP A 146 4.40 1.14 -17.39
N VAL A 147 5.15 1.98 -18.10
CA VAL A 147 6.16 2.85 -17.49
C VAL A 147 5.64 4.28 -17.37
N ILE A 148 5.70 4.82 -16.16
CA ILE A 148 5.39 6.23 -15.86
C ILE A 148 6.69 6.91 -15.44
N MET A 149 7.06 7.97 -16.14
CA MET A 149 8.14 8.85 -15.73
C MET A 149 7.58 9.96 -14.84
N ALA A 150 8.09 10.06 -13.62
CA ALA A 150 7.68 11.05 -12.64
C ALA A 150 8.92 11.61 -11.93
N GLY A 151 9.35 12.81 -12.31
CA GLY A 151 10.56 13.48 -11.83
C GLY A 151 11.81 13.20 -12.69
N GLU A 152 12.84 14.00 -12.47
CA GLU A 152 14.10 13.96 -13.22
C GLU A 152 15.10 12.98 -12.60
N GLU A 153 15.69 13.32 -11.46
CA GLU A 153 16.73 12.53 -10.74
C GLU A 153 16.12 11.60 -9.68
N THR A 154 15.08 12.08 -9.01
CA THR A 154 14.34 11.35 -7.99
C THR A 154 12.88 11.24 -8.38
N VAL A 155 12.19 10.20 -7.91
CA VAL A 155 10.76 10.06 -8.18
C VAL A 155 9.99 11.17 -7.45
N ASP A 156 9.31 12.00 -8.22
CA ASP A 156 8.33 12.96 -7.72
C ASP A 156 7.03 12.22 -7.44
N LEU A 157 6.77 11.95 -6.16
CA LEU A 157 5.57 11.21 -5.75
C LEU A 157 4.28 11.99 -6.00
N LYS A 158 4.31 13.34 -6.01
CA LYS A 158 3.13 14.13 -6.35
C LYS A 158 2.77 13.96 -7.82
N ALA A 159 3.76 14.05 -8.71
CA ALA A 159 3.58 13.78 -10.13
C ALA A 159 3.15 12.32 -10.38
N ALA A 160 3.72 11.35 -9.63
CA ALA A 160 3.37 9.94 -9.72
C ALA A 160 1.90 9.69 -9.34
N VAL A 161 1.44 10.21 -8.22
CA VAL A 161 0.05 10.09 -7.74
C VAL A 161 -0.92 10.76 -8.73
N SER A 162 -0.59 11.95 -9.25
CA SER A 162 -1.38 12.61 -10.29
C SER A 162 -1.47 11.76 -11.55
N ALA A 163 -0.34 11.23 -12.02
CA ALA A 163 -0.30 10.39 -13.23
C ALA A 163 -1.09 9.08 -13.08
N LEU A 164 -1.18 8.51 -11.90
CA LEU A 164 -2.06 7.37 -11.60
C LEU A 164 -3.53 7.79 -11.63
N ALA A 165 -3.88 8.92 -10.99
CA ALA A 165 -5.25 9.45 -10.98
C ALA A 165 -5.75 9.78 -12.40
N ASP A 166 -4.90 10.39 -13.25
CA ASP A 166 -5.19 10.72 -14.65
C ASP A 166 -5.45 9.47 -15.52
N ARG A 167 -4.94 8.30 -15.10
CA ARG A 167 -5.22 6.99 -15.70
C ARG A 167 -6.46 6.30 -15.15
N GLY A 168 -7.23 6.98 -14.28
CA GLY A 168 -8.45 6.46 -13.67
C GLY A 168 -8.24 5.69 -12.37
N HIS A 169 -7.01 5.62 -11.83
CA HIS A 169 -6.72 4.98 -10.56
C HIS A 169 -6.98 5.95 -9.40
N GLN A 170 -8.25 6.17 -9.05
CA GLN A 170 -8.64 7.12 -8.02
C GLN A 170 -8.48 6.56 -6.60
N ARG A 171 -8.61 5.24 -6.43
CA ARG A 171 -8.50 4.54 -5.15
C ARG A 171 -7.13 3.87 -5.05
N MET A 172 -6.18 4.55 -4.44
CA MET A 172 -4.80 4.09 -4.33
C MET A 172 -4.54 3.45 -2.98
N LEU A 173 -3.87 2.30 -2.96
CA LEU A 173 -3.44 1.60 -1.75
C LEU A 173 -1.91 1.54 -1.72
N ALA A 174 -1.28 2.31 -0.83
CA ALA A 174 0.16 2.22 -0.59
C ALA A 174 0.45 1.12 0.45
N GLU A 175 1.25 0.15 0.06
CA GLU A 175 1.66 -0.97 0.93
C GLU A 175 3.11 -0.84 1.42
N GLY A 176 3.61 0.38 1.41
CA GLY A 176 4.96 0.68 1.87
C GLY A 176 6.03 0.39 0.79
N GLY A 177 7.34 0.08 1.08
CA GLY A 177 7.91 0.02 2.44
C GLY A 177 8.01 1.32 3.21
N PRO A 178 8.67 1.21 4.36
CA PRO A 178 8.76 2.32 5.31
C PRO A 178 9.32 3.62 4.73
N HIS A 179 10.27 3.55 3.80
CA HIS A 179 10.84 4.71 3.11
C HIS A 179 9.84 5.38 2.17
N LEU A 180 9.05 4.58 1.43
CA LEU A 180 8.00 5.14 0.56
C LEU A 180 6.91 5.79 1.40
N LEU A 181 6.49 5.16 2.50
CA LEU A 181 5.51 5.74 3.39
C LEU A 181 6.02 7.07 3.98
N ALA A 182 7.29 7.13 4.42
CA ALA A 182 7.89 8.38 4.91
C ALA A 182 7.81 9.51 3.88
N GLN A 183 8.12 9.22 2.61
CA GLN A 183 8.07 10.20 1.52
C GLN A 183 6.62 10.64 1.21
N LEU A 184 5.65 9.73 1.19
CA LEU A 184 4.24 10.03 0.99
C LEU A 184 3.70 10.94 2.11
N VAL A 185 4.04 10.64 3.36
CA VAL A 185 3.67 11.46 4.53
C VAL A 185 4.32 12.84 4.47
N ALA A 186 5.63 12.92 4.17
CA ALA A 186 6.35 14.18 4.06
C ALA A 186 5.78 15.08 2.95
N ALA A 187 5.39 14.48 1.81
CA ALA A 187 4.76 15.18 0.68
C ALA A 187 3.29 15.56 0.93
N GLY A 188 2.68 15.13 2.06
CA GLY A 188 1.27 15.38 2.37
C GLY A 188 0.28 14.68 1.43
N LEU A 189 0.69 13.55 0.85
CA LEU A 189 -0.10 12.79 -0.13
C LEU A 189 -0.95 11.70 0.49
N MET A 190 -0.62 11.24 1.71
CA MET A 190 -1.39 10.22 2.40
C MET A 190 -2.67 10.83 3.00
N ASP A 191 -3.82 10.31 2.62
CA ASP A 191 -5.13 10.72 3.16
C ASP A 191 -5.56 9.86 4.35
N GLU A 192 -5.13 8.59 4.37
CA GLU A 192 -5.58 7.59 5.34
C GLU A 192 -4.46 6.59 5.66
N LEU A 193 -4.38 6.18 6.92
CA LEU A 193 -3.53 5.08 7.39
C LEU A 193 -4.40 3.98 8.02
N CYS A 194 -4.35 2.80 7.46
CA CYS A 194 -4.78 1.57 8.09
C CYS A 194 -3.55 0.93 8.76
N LEU A 195 -3.60 0.76 10.07
CA LEU A 195 -2.50 0.21 10.86
C LEU A 195 -3.00 -0.97 11.69
N THR A 196 -2.47 -2.14 11.42
CA THR A 196 -2.66 -3.29 12.30
C THR A 196 -1.53 -3.32 13.34
N ILE A 197 -1.92 -3.43 14.62
CA ILE A 197 -0.99 -3.55 15.74
C ILE A 197 -1.10 -4.99 16.27
N GLY A 198 -0.05 -5.78 16.05
CA GLY A 198 0.05 -7.13 16.56
C GLY A 198 0.43 -7.16 18.04
N PRO A 199 -0.17 -8.05 18.86
CA PRO A 199 0.01 -8.09 20.32
C PRO A 199 1.35 -8.74 20.71
N LEU A 200 2.45 -8.21 20.21
CA LEU A 200 3.81 -8.68 20.50
C LEU A 200 4.82 -7.53 20.56
N MET A 201 5.95 -7.76 21.20
CA MET A 201 7.09 -6.85 21.25
C MET A 201 8.25 -7.45 20.44
N ALA A 202 8.83 -6.66 19.55
CA ALA A 202 9.91 -7.10 18.66
C ALA A 202 11.32 -6.67 19.15
N GLY A 203 11.40 -5.65 20.00
CA GLY A 203 12.66 -5.11 20.51
C GLY A 203 13.25 -3.98 19.62
N PRO A 204 14.42 -3.45 20.01
CA PRO A 204 14.92 -2.16 19.50
C PRO A 204 15.49 -2.18 18.08
N ASP A 205 15.89 -3.34 17.55
CA ASP A 205 16.64 -3.43 16.28
C ASP A 205 15.78 -3.44 15.02
N ALA A 206 14.45 -3.39 15.17
CA ALA A 206 13.53 -3.41 14.03
C ALA A 206 13.25 -2.00 13.50
N SER A 207 13.09 -1.89 12.17
CA SER A 207 12.65 -0.65 11.53
C SER A 207 11.22 -0.29 11.95
N ARG A 208 10.90 1.01 11.92
CA ARG A 208 9.54 1.51 12.13
C ARG A 208 8.77 1.51 10.80
N ILE A 209 7.44 1.61 10.87
CA ILE A 209 6.59 1.74 9.66
C ILE A 209 6.91 3.00 8.84
N VAL A 210 7.52 4.01 9.43
CA VAL A 210 8.03 5.22 8.77
C VAL A 210 9.53 5.29 9.03
N ALA A 211 10.35 5.20 7.98
CA ALA A 211 11.80 5.21 8.06
C ALA A 211 12.41 6.09 6.97
N GLY A 212 13.60 6.65 7.23
CA GLY A 212 14.31 7.52 6.30
C GLY A 212 14.68 8.88 6.91
N ALA A 213 14.63 9.94 6.11
CA ALA A 213 14.95 11.28 6.59
C ALA A 213 13.99 11.73 7.72
N PRO A 214 14.50 12.48 8.72
CA PRO A 214 13.66 13.04 9.77
C PRO A 214 12.51 13.87 9.20
N MET A 215 11.32 13.72 9.74
CA MET A 215 10.18 14.57 9.41
C MET A 215 10.37 15.95 10.06
N ALA A 216 10.19 17.02 9.30
CA ALA A 216 10.29 18.39 9.81
C ALA A 216 9.21 18.69 10.88
N GLN A 217 8.03 18.08 10.73
CA GLN A 217 6.91 18.23 11.66
C GLN A 217 6.13 16.91 11.77
N SER A 218 5.57 16.65 12.96
CA SER A 218 4.60 15.57 13.13
C SER A 218 3.33 15.84 12.32
N ARG A 219 2.69 14.78 11.86
CA ARG A 219 1.39 14.86 11.17
C ARG A 219 0.30 14.34 12.11
N PRO A 220 -0.64 15.20 12.55
CA PRO A 220 -1.76 14.75 13.35
C PRO A 220 -2.67 13.83 12.54
N LEU A 221 -3.23 12.83 13.21
CA LEU A 221 -4.16 11.88 12.63
C LEU A 221 -5.43 11.83 13.49
N THR A 222 -6.57 11.66 12.86
CA THR A 222 -7.86 11.46 13.53
C THR A 222 -8.26 9.99 13.43
N LEU A 223 -8.54 9.36 14.56
CA LEU A 223 -9.00 7.97 14.60
C LEU A 223 -10.41 7.87 14.01
N ALA A 224 -10.59 7.02 13.01
CA ALA A 224 -11.87 6.77 12.36
C ALA A 224 -12.56 5.53 12.93
N HIS A 225 -11.82 4.40 13.04
CA HIS A 225 -12.33 3.23 13.75
C HIS A 225 -11.20 2.37 14.33
N VAL A 226 -11.57 1.51 15.27
CA VAL A 226 -10.74 0.43 15.80
C VAL A 226 -11.54 -0.86 15.74
N LEU A 227 -10.97 -1.87 15.12
CA LEU A 227 -11.45 -3.25 15.19
C LEU A 227 -10.49 -4.07 16.06
N GLU A 228 -11.00 -5.09 16.70
CA GLU A 228 -10.22 -6.01 17.54
C GLU A 228 -10.55 -7.45 17.14
N ASP A 229 -9.52 -8.28 17.08
CA ASP A 229 -9.65 -9.71 16.90
C ASP A 229 -8.43 -10.43 17.45
N ASP A 230 -8.64 -11.31 18.41
CA ASP A 230 -7.59 -12.10 19.08
C ASP A 230 -6.38 -11.26 19.55
N GLY A 231 -6.67 -10.09 20.14
CA GLY A 231 -5.65 -9.16 20.66
C GLY A 231 -5.02 -8.25 19.60
N PHE A 232 -5.27 -8.46 18.30
CA PHE A 232 -4.86 -7.55 17.24
C PHE A 232 -5.78 -6.33 17.19
N LEU A 233 -5.19 -5.15 17.06
CA LEU A 233 -5.94 -3.91 16.82
C LEU A 233 -5.77 -3.46 15.37
N LEU A 234 -6.87 -3.34 14.65
CA LEU A 234 -6.89 -2.80 13.29
C LEU A 234 -7.45 -1.38 13.35
N CYS A 235 -6.54 -0.43 13.29
CA CYS A 235 -6.83 0.99 13.44
C CYS A 235 -6.90 1.66 12.07
N ARG A 236 -7.91 2.50 11.88
CA ARG A 236 -8.02 3.38 10.71
C ARG A 236 -7.91 4.83 11.15
N TYR A 237 -6.94 5.54 10.58
CA TYR A 237 -6.67 6.94 10.86
C TYR A 237 -6.83 7.78 9.61
N MET A 238 -7.33 9.00 9.76
CA MET A 238 -7.49 9.99 8.71
C MET A 238 -6.49 11.13 8.92
N THR A 239 -5.89 11.65 7.85
CA THR A 239 -5.06 12.86 7.91
C THR A 239 -5.89 14.14 7.86
N LYS A 240 -7.11 14.05 7.37
CA LYS A 240 -8.12 15.13 7.34
C LYS A 240 -9.44 14.56 7.83
N PRO A 241 -10.31 15.36 8.47
CA PRO A 241 -11.67 14.92 8.75
C PRO A 241 -12.38 14.50 7.45
N LEU A 242 -13.23 13.46 7.54
CA LEU A 242 -14.12 13.03 6.46
C LEU A 242 -15.19 14.08 6.20
#